data_3e12002c7884f1d1b3c417d715002489
#
_entry.id   3e12002c7884f1d1b3c417d715002489
#
_cell.length_a   1.000
_cell.length_b   1.000
_cell.length_c   1.000
_cell.angle_alpha   90.00
_cell.angle_beta   90.00
_cell.angle_gamma   90.00
#
_symmetry.space_group_name_H-M   'P 1'
#
loop_
_entity.id
_entity.type
_entity.pdbx_description
1 polymer ?
#
loop_
_entity_poly.entity_id
_entity_poly.type
_entity_poly.pdbx_seq_one_letter_code
_entity_poly.pdbx_strand_id
1 'polypeptide(L)'
;MSIPILELRNVNKSFGPIDVLHDISLKVHAGEVLCLLGDNGAGKSTLIKTLAGVYKPNTGEVLMDGKPVDFQGPRDAQQMGISTVHQFGGTFPLMSIGRSFFIGAEPTKGFWPFKIYDRKKANAIAVKAVQEFGITRIDDGDRLIGGLSGGERQSLAIARAVHFGARVLILDEPTAALGVKQASHVLRIVLEAKKRGIAVIFITHQVTHAMAVGDHFAVLIRGAVAANFQKGEKTREEITDLMAGGEALANLGAEVENYMAAHEGHPPPVTAN
;
A
#
# COMPACT_ATOMS: atom_id res chain seq x y z
N MET A 1 -26.04 1.24 -8.82
CA MET A 1 -24.68 1.34 -8.23
C MET A 1 -24.09 -0.05 -8.18
N SER A 2 -22.85 -0.24 -8.57
CA SER A 2 -22.18 -1.54 -8.48
C SER A 2 -21.91 -1.90 -7.01
N ILE A 3 -21.93 -3.18 -6.68
CA ILE A 3 -21.57 -3.66 -5.33
C ILE A 3 -20.07 -3.43 -5.12
N PRO A 4 -19.64 -2.82 -3.98
CA PRO A 4 -18.23 -2.70 -3.66
C PRO A 4 -17.59 -4.09 -3.54
N ILE A 5 -16.36 -4.22 -4.03
CA ILE A 5 -15.60 -5.46 -3.88
C ILE A 5 -15.11 -5.64 -2.43
N LEU A 6 -14.78 -4.52 -1.77
CA LEU A 6 -14.40 -4.46 -0.36
C LEU A 6 -15.06 -3.24 0.29
N GLU A 7 -15.65 -3.45 1.46
CA GLU A 7 -16.31 -2.39 2.23
C GLU A 7 -16.02 -2.57 3.72
N LEU A 8 -15.80 -1.46 4.40
CA LEU A 8 -15.76 -1.36 5.86
C LEU A 8 -17.00 -0.58 6.31
N ARG A 9 -17.68 -1.05 7.34
CA ARG A 9 -18.83 -0.38 7.95
C ARG A 9 -18.63 -0.20 9.44
N ASN A 10 -18.53 1.05 9.87
CA ASN A 10 -18.42 1.47 11.27
C ASN A 10 -17.35 0.70 12.06
N VAL A 11 -16.21 0.45 11.41
CA VAL A 11 -15.11 -0.35 11.96
C VAL A 11 -14.37 0.43 13.02
N ASN A 12 -14.29 -0.15 14.22
CA ASN A 12 -13.51 0.36 15.33
C ASN A 12 -12.43 -0.64 15.73
N LYS A 13 -11.25 -0.14 16.12
CA LYS A 13 -10.14 -0.95 16.61
C LYS A 13 -9.42 -0.29 17.76
N SER A 14 -9.34 -1.00 18.90
CA SER A 14 -8.58 -0.62 20.08
C SER A 14 -7.57 -1.68 20.49
N PHE A 15 -6.55 -1.28 21.20
CA PHE A 15 -5.53 -2.12 21.83
C PHE A 15 -5.45 -1.75 23.31
N GLY A 16 -6.10 -2.55 24.15
CA GLY A 16 -6.31 -2.20 25.56
C GLY A 16 -7.08 -0.89 25.68
N PRO A 17 -6.56 0.12 26.41
CA PRO A 17 -7.23 1.41 26.58
C PRO A 17 -7.03 2.38 25.40
N ILE A 18 -6.26 2.00 24.39
CA ILE A 18 -5.91 2.89 23.27
C ILE A 18 -6.82 2.58 22.07
N ASP A 19 -7.69 3.53 21.76
CA ASP A 19 -8.50 3.50 20.55
C ASP A 19 -7.67 4.01 19.37
N VAL A 20 -7.60 3.23 18.28
CA VAL A 20 -6.74 3.52 17.13
C VAL A 20 -7.56 3.76 15.86
N LEU A 21 -8.69 3.07 15.69
CA LEU A 21 -9.60 3.31 14.57
C LEU A 21 -10.99 3.62 15.13
N HIS A 22 -11.60 4.68 14.61
CA HIS A 22 -12.88 5.21 15.06
C HIS A 22 -13.84 5.30 13.89
N ASP A 23 -14.89 4.49 13.92
CA ASP A 23 -16.02 4.53 12.98
C ASP A 23 -15.62 4.58 11.50
N ILE A 24 -14.64 3.74 11.13
CA ILE A 24 -14.15 3.71 9.76
C ILE A 24 -15.18 3.08 8.82
N SER A 25 -15.66 3.89 7.89
CA SER A 25 -16.53 3.44 6.80
C SER A 25 -15.93 3.84 5.46
N LEU A 26 -15.50 2.83 4.69
CA LEU A 26 -14.83 2.99 3.40
C LEU A 26 -15.30 1.89 2.45
N LYS A 27 -15.27 2.18 1.16
CA LYS A 27 -15.60 1.22 0.11
C LYS A 27 -14.70 1.40 -1.09
N VAL A 28 -14.39 0.31 -1.78
CA VAL A 28 -13.66 0.31 -3.06
C VAL A 28 -14.34 -0.64 -4.04
N HIS A 29 -14.42 -0.22 -5.31
CA HIS A 29 -15.02 -1.00 -6.38
C HIS A 29 -13.94 -1.67 -7.24
N ALA A 30 -14.34 -2.71 -7.96
CA ALA A 30 -13.45 -3.35 -8.94
C ALA A 30 -13.00 -2.33 -10.00
N GLY A 31 -11.68 -2.29 -10.30
CA GLY A 31 -11.11 -1.32 -11.22
C GLY A 31 -11.09 0.12 -10.71
N GLU A 32 -11.14 0.33 -9.40
CA GLU A 32 -11.02 1.61 -8.73
C GLU A 32 -9.72 1.70 -7.95
N VAL A 33 -9.11 2.89 -7.91
CA VAL A 33 -8.00 3.22 -7.00
C VAL A 33 -8.52 4.13 -5.90
N LEU A 34 -8.68 3.56 -4.69
CA LEU A 34 -8.92 4.32 -3.47
C LEU A 34 -7.58 4.75 -2.87
N CYS A 35 -7.31 6.04 -2.82
CA CYS A 35 -6.15 6.60 -2.15
C CYS A 35 -6.46 6.85 -0.67
N LEU A 36 -5.77 6.14 0.22
CA LEU A 36 -5.83 6.38 1.65
C LEU A 36 -4.67 7.28 2.06
N LEU A 37 -4.99 8.52 2.37
CA LEU A 37 -4.06 9.56 2.75
C LEU A 37 -4.05 9.76 4.26
N GLY A 38 -2.98 10.30 4.79
CA GLY A 38 -2.86 10.65 6.21
C GLY A 38 -1.40 10.66 6.66
N ASP A 39 -1.14 11.37 7.74
CA ASP A 39 0.20 11.48 8.29
C ASP A 39 0.61 10.23 9.11
N ASN A 40 1.84 10.21 9.58
CA ASN A 40 2.33 9.17 10.48
C ASN A 40 1.52 9.17 11.79
N GLY A 41 1.15 7.96 12.25
CA GLY A 41 0.28 7.84 13.43
C GLY A 41 -1.22 7.99 13.15
N ALA A 42 -1.67 8.30 11.93
CA ALA A 42 -3.10 8.46 11.61
C ALA A 42 -3.93 7.17 11.71
N GLY A 43 -3.30 5.99 11.91
CA GLY A 43 -4.00 4.70 11.99
C GLY A 43 -3.91 3.84 10.73
N LYS A 44 -3.23 4.32 9.65
CA LYS A 44 -3.13 3.62 8.35
C LYS A 44 -2.67 2.16 8.47
N SER A 45 -1.58 1.92 9.21
CA SER A 45 -1.03 0.55 9.38
C SER A 45 -1.98 -0.38 10.13
N THR A 46 -2.77 0.14 11.07
CA THR A 46 -3.80 -0.63 11.78
C THR A 46 -4.94 -0.98 10.83
N LEU A 47 -5.36 -0.03 10.00
CA LEU A 47 -6.39 -0.25 8.99
C LEU A 47 -5.95 -1.29 7.96
N ILE A 48 -4.72 -1.20 7.43
CA ILE A 48 -4.13 -2.21 6.53
C ILE A 48 -4.18 -3.60 7.17
N LYS A 49 -3.72 -3.72 8.41
CA LYS A 49 -3.68 -5.01 9.12
C LYS A 49 -5.08 -5.57 9.40
N THR A 50 -6.06 -4.71 9.59
CA THR A 50 -7.47 -5.12 9.71
C THR A 50 -8.00 -5.63 8.37
N LEU A 51 -7.76 -4.94 7.27
CA LEU A 51 -8.13 -5.37 5.92
C LEU A 51 -7.41 -6.65 5.49
N ALA A 52 -6.16 -6.82 5.90
CA ALA A 52 -5.36 -8.01 5.61
C ALA A 52 -5.68 -9.21 6.53
N GLY A 53 -6.68 -9.10 7.43
CA GLY A 53 -7.05 -10.18 8.35
C GLY A 53 -6.05 -10.45 9.48
N VAL A 54 -5.09 -9.53 9.72
CA VAL A 54 -4.14 -9.62 10.86
C VAL A 54 -4.83 -9.25 12.17
N TYR A 55 -5.69 -8.22 12.11
CA TYR A 55 -6.46 -7.77 13.26
C TYR A 55 -7.96 -7.90 12.98
N LYS A 56 -8.69 -8.43 13.97
CA LYS A 56 -10.16 -8.35 13.96
C LYS A 56 -10.60 -6.97 14.44
N PRO A 57 -11.62 -6.36 13.83
CA PRO A 57 -12.31 -5.21 14.39
C PRO A 57 -12.84 -5.52 15.80
N ASN A 58 -12.94 -4.52 16.65
CA ASN A 58 -13.66 -4.65 17.92
C ASN A 58 -15.17 -4.52 17.68
N THR A 59 -15.56 -3.63 16.78
CA THR A 59 -16.95 -3.45 16.32
C THR A 59 -16.96 -3.08 14.84
N GLY A 60 -18.13 -3.13 14.21
CA GLY A 60 -18.28 -2.92 12.78
C GLY A 60 -18.02 -4.17 11.96
N GLU A 61 -18.05 -4.05 10.65
CA GLU A 61 -18.02 -5.17 9.72
C GLU A 61 -17.05 -4.90 8.56
N VAL A 62 -16.40 -5.97 8.10
CA VAL A 62 -15.71 -6.02 6.81
C VAL A 62 -16.56 -6.84 5.85
N LEU A 63 -16.82 -6.31 4.65
CA LEU A 63 -17.61 -7.00 3.65
C LEU A 63 -16.79 -7.21 2.38
N MET A 64 -16.91 -8.39 1.79
CA MET A 64 -16.43 -8.74 0.45
C MET A 64 -17.63 -9.04 -0.44
N ASP A 65 -17.71 -8.39 -1.61
CA ASP A 65 -18.84 -8.52 -2.55
C ASP A 65 -20.20 -8.33 -1.86
N GLY A 66 -20.28 -7.38 -0.90
CA GLY A 66 -21.48 -7.06 -0.12
C GLY A 66 -21.83 -8.08 0.97
N LYS A 67 -21.01 -9.10 1.21
CA LYS A 67 -21.23 -10.12 2.25
C LYS A 67 -20.25 -9.92 3.41
N PRO A 68 -20.71 -9.91 4.66
CA PRO A 68 -19.83 -9.86 5.83
C PRO A 68 -18.84 -11.01 5.83
N VAL A 69 -17.59 -10.71 6.20
CA VAL A 69 -16.50 -11.69 6.32
C VAL A 69 -15.84 -11.56 7.69
N ASP A 70 -15.49 -12.69 8.27
CA ASP A 70 -14.74 -12.77 9.53
C ASP A 70 -13.44 -13.54 9.29
N PHE A 71 -12.36 -12.81 8.99
CA PHE A 71 -11.06 -13.41 8.77
C PHE A 71 -10.50 -13.98 10.08
N GLN A 72 -10.16 -15.27 10.08
CA GLN A 72 -9.45 -15.90 11.20
C GLN A 72 -7.94 -15.65 11.12
N GLY A 73 -7.45 -15.12 10.00
CA GLY A 73 -6.06 -14.74 9.78
C GLY A 73 -5.78 -14.24 8.37
N PRO A 74 -4.53 -13.85 8.10
CA PRO A 74 -4.15 -13.31 6.78
C PRO A 74 -4.35 -14.27 5.61
N ARG A 75 -4.34 -15.59 5.87
CA ARG A 75 -4.61 -16.59 4.83
C ARG A 75 -6.02 -16.51 4.29
N ASP A 76 -7.00 -16.25 5.15
CA ASP A 76 -8.40 -16.16 4.74
C ASP A 76 -8.61 -14.93 3.86
N ALA A 77 -8.04 -13.78 4.25
CA ALA A 77 -8.06 -12.58 3.43
C ALA A 77 -7.39 -12.81 2.06
N GLN A 78 -6.24 -13.50 2.04
CA GLN A 78 -5.55 -13.85 0.80
C GLN A 78 -6.36 -14.80 -0.09
N GLN A 79 -7.02 -15.81 0.48
CA GLN A 79 -7.88 -16.73 -0.27
C GLN A 79 -9.10 -16.02 -0.88
N MET A 80 -9.57 -14.95 -0.26
CA MET A 80 -10.63 -14.10 -0.80
C MET A 80 -10.11 -13.06 -1.83
N GLY A 81 -8.81 -13.08 -2.11
CA GLY A 81 -8.16 -12.23 -3.11
C GLY A 81 -7.67 -10.88 -2.57
N ILE A 82 -7.53 -10.69 -1.25
CA ILE A 82 -6.89 -9.50 -0.68
C ILE A 82 -5.38 -9.74 -0.59
N SER A 83 -4.60 -8.95 -1.28
CA SER A 83 -3.12 -9.05 -1.26
C SER A 83 -2.51 -7.72 -0.81
N THR A 84 -1.60 -7.78 0.16
CA THR A 84 -0.89 -6.59 0.66
C THR A 84 0.56 -6.61 0.20
N VAL A 85 1.00 -5.49 -0.35
CA VAL A 85 2.41 -5.22 -0.69
C VAL A 85 2.90 -4.11 0.23
N HIS A 86 3.76 -4.48 1.17
CA HIS A 86 4.32 -3.55 2.15
C HIS A 86 5.53 -2.79 1.61
N GLN A 87 5.82 -1.64 2.19
CA GLN A 87 6.90 -0.72 1.81
C GLN A 87 8.29 -1.40 1.73
N PHE A 88 8.61 -2.29 2.67
CA PHE A 88 9.86 -3.03 2.72
C PHE A 88 9.63 -4.54 2.54
N GLY A 89 8.51 -4.92 1.86
CA GLY A 89 7.96 -6.24 1.95
C GLY A 89 8.75 -7.33 1.26
N GLY A 90 9.15 -8.32 2.06
CA GLY A 90 9.23 -9.73 1.64
C GLY A 90 10.24 -10.07 0.54
N THR A 91 11.21 -9.21 0.24
CA THR A 91 12.24 -9.53 -0.75
C THR A 91 13.49 -10.07 -0.07
N PHE A 92 13.93 -11.23 -0.50
CA PHE A 92 15.17 -11.84 -0.04
C PHE A 92 16.26 -11.53 -1.09
N PRO A 93 17.23 -10.64 -0.80
CA PRO A 93 18.20 -10.16 -1.80
C PRO A 93 19.00 -11.27 -2.48
N LEU A 94 19.30 -12.35 -1.78
CA LEU A 94 20.07 -13.51 -2.26
C LEU A 94 19.20 -14.55 -2.97
N MET A 95 17.89 -14.32 -3.10
CA MET A 95 16.99 -15.23 -3.79
C MET A 95 16.81 -14.80 -5.25
N SER A 96 16.68 -15.76 -6.15
CA SER A 96 16.37 -15.49 -7.55
C SER A 96 14.92 -14.99 -7.72
N ILE A 97 14.67 -14.22 -8.78
CA ILE A 97 13.35 -13.69 -9.11
C ILE A 97 12.31 -14.81 -9.17
N GLY A 98 12.56 -15.89 -9.92
CA GLY A 98 11.63 -17.00 -10.04
C GLY A 98 11.33 -17.69 -8.70
N ARG A 99 12.33 -17.86 -7.86
CA ARG A 99 12.13 -18.47 -6.54
C ARG A 99 11.36 -17.53 -5.58
N SER A 100 11.71 -16.25 -5.56
CA SER A 100 11.02 -15.24 -4.76
C SER A 100 9.55 -15.07 -5.18
N PHE A 101 9.29 -15.12 -6.48
CA PHE A 101 7.92 -15.02 -7.03
C PHE A 101 7.01 -16.13 -6.52
N PHE A 102 7.54 -17.36 -6.37
CA PHE A 102 6.79 -18.55 -6.00
C PHE A 102 6.95 -18.99 -4.54
N ILE A 103 7.52 -18.16 -3.66
CA ILE A 103 7.61 -18.51 -2.24
C ILE A 103 6.24 -18.94 -1.69
N GLY A 104 6.16 -20.17 -1.17
CA GLY A 104 4.94 -20.75 -0.59
C GLY A 104 3.95 -21.31 -1.60
N ALA A 105 4.27 -21.27 -2.93
CA ALA A 105 3.47 -21.84 -4.00
C ALA A 105 4.36 -22.39 -5.14
N GLU A 106 5.48 -22.99 -4.77
CA GLU A 106 6.52 -23.43 -5.69
C GLU A 106 6.01 -24.44 -6.71
N PRO A 107 6.18 -24.21 -8.03
CA PRO A 107 5.86 -25.20 -9.04
C PRO A 107 6.81 -26.38 -8.90
N THR A 108 6.25 -27.57 -8.93
CA THR A 108 7.00 -28.82 -8.80
C THR A 108 6.85 -29.68 -10.03
N LYS A 109 7.85 -30.53 -10.30
CA LYS A 109 7.82 -31.59 -11.31
C LYS A 109 8.17 -32.94 -10.67
N GLY A 110 7.80 -34.01 -11.32
CA GLY A 110 7.93 -35.38 -10.77
C GLY A 110 6.62 -35.85 -10.15
N PHE A 111 6.66 -37.03 -9.53
CA PHE A 111 5.52 -37.69 -8.90
C PHE A 111 5.78 -37.88 -7.40
N TRP A 112 4.72 -38.01 -6.61
CA TRP A 112 4.84 -38.25 -5.19
C TRP A 112 5.49 -39.65 -4.92
N PRO A 113 6.52 -39.74 -4.03
CA PRO A 113 7.04 -38.69 -3.14
C PRO A 113 8.23 -37.87 -3.70
N PHE A 114 8.62 -38.04 -4.95
CA PHE A 114 9.82 -37.46 -5.58
C PHE A 114 9.55 -36.12 -6.28
N LYS A 115 8.66 -35.27 -5.74
CA LYS A 115 8.44 -33.93 -6.25
C LYS A 115 9.64 -33.03 -5.98
N ILE A 116 10.16 -32.41 -7.04
CA ILE A 116 11.25 -31.41 -6.95
C ILE A 116 10.80 -30.07 -7.53
N TYR A 117 11.40 -28.99 -7.07
CA TYR A 117 11.12 -27.65 -7.58
C TYR A 117 11.42 -27.54 -9.06
N ASP A 118 10.47 -27.02 -9.82
CA ASP A 118 10.63 -26.77 -11.26
C ASP A 118 11.10 -25.34 -11.51
N ARG A 119 12.44 -25.12 -11.39
CA ARG A 119 13.09 -23.83 -11.57
C ARG A 119 12.81 -23.22 -12.94
N LYS A 120 12.84 -24.02 -14.02
CA LYS A 120 12.61 -23.51 -15.38
C LYS A 120 11.20 -22.95 -15.53
N LYS A 121 10.20 -23.69 -15.05
CA LYS A 121 8.80 -23.27 -15.07
C LYS A 121 8.59 -22.03 -14.23
N ALA A 122 9.15 -21.98 -13.01
CA ALA A 122 9.06 -20.82 -12.12
C ALA A 122 9.64 -19.57 -12.76
N ASN A 123 10.85 -19.65 -13.31
CA ASN A 123 11.53 -18.54 -13.97
C ASN A 123 10.71 -18.02 -15.17
N ALA A 124 10.26 -18.91 -16.05
CA ALA A 124 9.49 -18.52 -17.23
C ALA A 124 8.18 -17.80 -16.86
N ILE A 125 7.46 -18.31 -15.86
CA ILE A 125 6.20 -17.69 -15.40
C ILE A 125 6.48 -16.34 -14.72
N ALA A 126 7.48 -16.25 -13.85
CA ALA A 126 7.82 -15.02 -13.14
C ALA A 126 8.21 -13.91 -14.12
N VAL A 127 9.10 -14.21 -15.09
CA VAL A 127 9.51 -13.25 -16.12
C VAL A 127 8.31 -12.80 -16.94
N LYS A 128 7.48 -13.73 -17.42
CA LYS A 128 6.28 -13.40 -18.19
C LYS A 128 5.33 -12.49 -17.39
N ALA A 129 5.02 -12.85 -16.14
CA ALA A 129 4.12 -12.08 -15.28
C ALA A 129 4.60 -10.65 -15.08
N VAL A 130 5.91 -10.46 -14.90
CA VAL A 130 6.52 -9.13 -14.72
C VAL A 130 6.50 -8.34 -16.04
N GLN A 131 6.78 -8.99 -17.18
CA GLN A 131 6.75 -8.35 -18.50
C GLN A 131 5.35 -7.90 -18.90
N GLU A 132 4.31 -8.63 -18.51
CA GLU A 132 2.90 -8.23 -18.70
C GLU A 132 2.53 -6.91 -18.02
N PHE A 133 3.30 -6.49 -17.00
CA PHE A 133 3.21 -5.17 -16.37
C PHE A 133 4.16 -4.13 -16.99
N GLY A 134 4.73 -4.41 -18.15
CA GLY A 134 5.59 -3.48 -18.89
C GLY A 134 7.02 -3.40 -18.39
N ILE A 135 7.49 -4.37 -17.58
CA ILE A 135 8.86 -4.42 -17.09
C ILE A 135 9.70 -5.30 -17.99
N THR A 136 10.16 -4.74 -19.09
CA THR A 136 10.91 -5.49 -20.13
C THR A 136 12.37 -5.77 -19.77
N ARG A 137 12.92 -5.11 -18.73
CA ARG A 137 14.31 -5.28 -18.29
C ARG A 137 14.55 -6.54 -17.46
N ILE A 138 13.49 -7.21 -17.03
CA ILE A 138 13.57 -8.49 -16.34
C ILE A 138 13.29 -9.57 -17.39
N ASP A 139 14.35 -10.19 -17.89
CA ASP A 139 14.34 -11.25 -18.91
C ASP A 139 14.90 -12.58 -18.37
N ASP A 140 15.60 -12.54 -17.24
CA ASP A 140 16.18 -13.72 -16.58
C ASP A 140 15.58 -13.90 -15.18
N GLY A 141 14.87 -15.01 -14.97
CA GLY A 141 14.29 -15.40 -13.68
C GLY A 141 15.34 -15.89 -12.66
N ASP A 142 16.56 -16.16 -13.07
CA ASP A 142 17.66 -16.54 -12.18
C ASP A 142 18.41 -15.34 -11.62
N ARG A 143 18.20 -14.16 -12.16
CA ARG A 143 18.73 -12.91 -11.60
C ARG A 143 18.32 -12.75 -10.14
N LEU A 144 19.27 -12.32 -9.28
CA LEU A 144 19.01 -12.10 -7.86
C LEU A 144 18.19 -10.83 -7.62
N ILE A 145 17.29 -10.90 -6.65
CA ILE A 145 16.44 -9.77 -6.21
C ILE A 145 17.29 -8.57 -5.78
N GLY A 146 18.45 -8.81 -5.12
CA GLY A 146 19.35 -7.74 -4.69
C GLY A 146 19.88 -6.88 -5.83
N GLY A 147 19.93 -7.39 -7.06
CA GLY A 147 20.33 -6.64 -8.25
C GLY A 147 19.20 -5.82 -8.90
N LEU A 148 17.97 -5.86 -8.35
CA LEU A 148 16.86 -5.07 -8.83
C LEU A 148 16.85 -3.67 -8.17
N SER A 149 16.45 -2.66 -8.93
CA SER A 149 16.11 -1.35 -8.37
C SER A 149 14.88 -1.43 -7.45
N GLY A 150 14.69 -0.43 -6.58
CA GLY A 150 13.51 -0.36 -5.71
C GLY A 150 12.19 -0.46 -6.47
N GLY A 151 12.08 0.26 -7.60
CA GLY A 151 10.89 0.20 -8.46
C GLY A 151 10.67 -1.17 -9.10
N GLU A 152 11.73 -1.87 -9.55
CA GLU A 152 11.63 -3.22 -10.09
C GLU A 152 11.20 -4.23 -9.02
N ARG A 153 11.72 -4.12 -7.79
CA ARG A 153 11.27 -4.97 -6.66
C ARG A 153 9.81 -4.76 -6.34
N GLN A 154 9.36 -3.50 -6.27
CA GLN A 154 7.95 -3.18 -6.01
C GLN A 154 7.04 -3.73 -7.12
N SER A 155 7.48 -3.60 -8.35
CA SER A 155 6.77 -4.09 -9.52
C SER A 155 6.66 -5.62 -9.53
N LEU A 156 7.73 -6.31 -9.15
CA LEU A 156 7.73 -7.77 -9.00
C LEU A 156 6.72 -8.21 -7.93
N ALA A 157 6.65 -7.51 -6.80
CA ALA A 157 5.71 -7.80 -5.73
C ALA A 157 4.24 -7.60 -6.18
N ILE A 158 3.96 -6.54 -6.93
CA ILE A 158 2.62 -6.29 -7.50
C ILE A 158 2.26 -7.37 -8.53
N ALA A 159 3.16 -7.67 -9.47
CA ALA A 159 2.94 -8.70 -10.49
C ALA A 159 2.70 -10.08 -9.86
N ARG A 160 3.44 -10.40 -8.78
CA ARG A 160 3.23 -11.60 -7.98
C ARG A 160 1.82 -11.65 -7.37
N ALA A 161 1.41 -10.57 -6.69
CA ALA A 161 0.09 -10.50 -6.07
C ALA A 161 -1.03 -10.74 -7.09
N VAL A 162 -0.94 -10.10 -8.26
CA VAL A 162 -1.90 -10.26 -9.34
C VAL A 162 -1.88 -11.68 -9.94
N HIS A 163 -0.69 -12.25 -10.14
CA HIS A 163 -0.55 -13.63 -10.65
C HIS A 163 -1.25 -14.65 -9.72
N PHE A 164 -1.20 -14.43 -8.42
CA PHE A 164 -1.86 -15.29 -7.43
C PHE A 164 -3.31 -14.91 -7.14
N GLY A 165 -3.94 -14.12 -8.01
CA GLY A 165 -5.38 -13.89 -7.99
C GLY A 165 -5.83 -12.74 -7.07
N ALA A 166 -4.99 -11.72 -6.88
CA ALA A 166 -5.43 -10.53 -6.15
C ALA A 166 -6.63 -9.88 -6.86
N ARG A 167 -7.70 -9.70 -6.11
CA ARG A 167 -8.90 -8.93 -6.49
C ARG A 167 -8.88 -7.53 -5.87
N VAL A 168 -8.29 -7.45 -4.67
CA VAL A 168 -8.00 -6.22 -3.95
C VAL A 168 -6.51 -6.18 -3.65
N LEU A 169 -5.84 -5.14 -4.09
CA LEU A 169 -4.41 -4.92 -3.92
C LEU A 169 -4.19 -3.75 -2.97
N ILE A 170 -3.67 -4.02 -1.79
CA ILE A 170 -3.31 -3.00 -0.80
C ILE A 170 -1.83 -2.68 -0.98
N LEU A 171 -1.51 -1.43 -1.29
CA LEU A 171 -0.15 -0.93 -1.50
C LEU A 171 0.20 0.05 -0.39
N ASP A 172 1.09 -0.36 0.49
CA ASP A 172 1.53 0.42 1.64
C ASP A 172 2.80 1.20 1.30
N GLU A 173 2.67 2.51 1.10
CA GLU A 173 3.73 3.45 0.72
C GLU A 173 4.59 2.95 -0.47
N PRO A 174 3.98 2.53 -1.60
CA PRO A 174 4.71 1.80 -2.64
C PRO A 174 5.73 2.65 -3.40
N THR A 175 5.68 3.96 -3.24
CA THR A 175 6.59 4.92 -3.90
C THR A 175 7.51 5.64 -2.92
N ALA A 176 7.44 5.32 -1.61
CA ALA A 176 8.34 5.89 -0.63
C ALA A 176 9.80 5.46 -0.89
N ALA A 177 10.73 6.39 -0.67
CA ALA A 177 12.17 6.19 -0.91
C ALA A 177 12.55 5.83 -2.36
N LEU A 178 11.67 6.07 -3.32
CA LEU A 178 11.94 5.91 -4.75
C LEU A 178 12.24 7.25 -5.42
N GLY A 179 13.23 7.26 -6.31
CA GLY A 179 13.45 8.42 -7.20
C GLY A 179 12.28 8.60 -8.20
N VAL A 180 12.13 9.80 -8.75
CA VAL A 180 10.99 10.19 -9.60
C VAL A 180 10.71 9.19 -10.74
N LYS A 181 11.75 8.73 -11.44
CA LYS A 181 11.61 7.75 -12.54
C LYS A 181 11.08 6.39 -12.05
N GLN A 182 11.54 5.94 -10.89
CA GLN A 182 11.11 4.68 -10.28
C GLN A 182 9.67 4.77 -9.77
N ALA A 183 9.32 5.86 -9.09
CA ALA A 183 7.96 6.15 -8.64
C ALA A 183 6.98 6.19 -9.82
N SER A 184 7.30 6.93 -10.88
CA SER A 184 6.49 6.99 -12.10
C SER A 184 6.26 5.60 -12.73
N HIS A 185 7.25 4.71 -12.64
CA HIS A 185 7.10 3.33 -13.11
C HIS A 185 6.10 2.53 -12.25
N VAL A 186 6.22 2.62 -10.93
CA VAL A 186 5.27 1.97 -10.00
C VAL A 186 3.85 2.49 -10.19
N LEU A 187 3.66 3.81 -10.34
CA LEU A 187 2.35 4.41 -10.58
C LEU A 187 1.70 3.89 -11.88
N ARG A 188 2.48 3.67 -12.95
CA ARG A 188 1.96 3.03 -14.19
C ARG A 188 1.49 1.60 -13.95
N ILE A 189 2.19 0.84 -13.12
CA ILE A 189 1.79 -0.53 -12.78
C ILE A 189 0.48 -0.54 -11.97
N VAL A 190 0.29 0.43 -11.07
CA VAL A 190 -0.99 0.63 -10.36
C VAL A 190 -2.13 0.85 -11.35
N LEU A 191 -1.95 1.73 -12.33
CA LEU A 191 -2.94 1.99 -13.38
C LEU A 191 -3.19 0.75 -14.26
N GLU A 192 -2.17 -0.06 -14.52
CA GLU A 192 -2.34 -1.31 -15.26
C GLU A 192 -3.12 -2.35 -14.45
N ALA A 193 -2.88 -2.47 -13.14
CA ALA A 193 -3.67 -3.32 -12.26
C ALA A 193 -5.15 -2.88 -12.24
N LYS A 194 -5.40 -1.57 -12.13
CA LYS A 194 -6.74 -0.98 -12.25
C LYS A 194 -7.44 -1.35 -13.55
N LYS A 195 -6.77 -1.22 -14.71
CA LYS A 195 -7.33 -1.57 -16.03
C LYS A 195 -7.73 -3.05 -16.13
N ARG A 196 -7.06 -3.92 -15.38
CA ARG A 196 -7.38 -5.35 -15.28
C ARG A 196 -8.57 -5.63 -14.34
N GLY A 197 -9.23 -4.60 -13.84
CA GLY A 197 -10.39 -4.72 -12.94
C GLY A 197 -10.03 -4.97 -11.47
N ILE A 198 -8.75 -4.85 -11.09
CA ILE A 198 -8.31 -5.02 -9.71
C ILE A 198 -8.62 -3.74 -8.94
N ALA A 199 -9.25 -3.87 -7.77
CA ALA A 199 -9.40 -2.78 -6.83
C ALA A 199 -8.05 -2.49 -6.16
N VAL A 200 -7.64 -1.24 -6.10
CA VAL A 200 -6.37 -0.85 -5.48
C VAL A 200 -6.63 0.09 -4.31
N ILE A 201 -6.11 -0.25 -3.14
CA ILE A 201 -6.02 0.67 -2.00
C ILE A 201 -4.58 1.17 -1.96
N PHE A 202 -4.40 2.40 -2.41
CA PHE A 202 -3.09 3.06 -2.52
C PHE A 202 -2.86 3.96 -1.31
N ILE A 203 -1.99 3.53 -0.40
CA ILE A 203 -1.73 4.22 0.86
C ILE A 203 -0.46 5.02 0.73
N THR A 204 -0.55 6.32 0.97
CA THR A 204 0.61 7.21 0.90
C THR A 204 0.38 8.52 1.66
N HIS A 205 1.45 9.17 2.05
CA HIS A 205 1.45 10.57 2.50
C HIS A 205 1.80 11.55 1.35
N GLN A 206 2.11 11.04 0.15
CA GLN A 206 2.49 11.87 -1.00
C GLN A 206 1.27 12.21 -1.87
N VAL A 207 0.69 13.38 -1.66
CA VAL A 207 -0.51 13.86 -2.37
C VAL A 207 -0.33 13.81 -3.89
N THR A 208 0.84 14.23 -4.40
CA THR A 208 1.12 14.23 -5.85
C THR A 208 1.02 12.84 -6.47
N HIS A 209 1.52 11.80 -5.78
CA HIS A 209 1.44 10.42 -6.27
C HIS A 209 0.00 9.88 -6.19
N ALA A 210 -0.72 10.20 -5.11
CA ALA A 210 -2.11 9.83 -4.97
C ALA A 210 -2.97 10.44 -6.08
N MET A 211 -2.84 11.74 -6.35
CA MET A 211 -3.59 12.44 -7.40
C MET A 211 -3.30 11.90 -8.81
N ALA A 212 -2.08 11.37 -9.04
CA ALA A 212 -1.72 10.78 -10.33
C ALA A 212 -2.51 9.51 -10.67
N VAL A 213 -2.88 8.70 -9.67
CA VAL A 213 -3.50 7.38 -9.87
C VAL A 213 -4.91 7.26 -9.30
N GLY A 214 -5.26 8.05 -8.27
CA GLY A 214 -6.49 7.93 -7.50
C GLY A 214 -7.74 8.30 -8.29
N ASP A 215 -8.81 7.59 -8.02
CA ASP A 215 -10.18 7.91 -8.42
C ASP A 215 -10.97 8.46 -7.24
N HIS A 216 -10.72 7.91 -6.07
CA HIS A 216 -11.40 8.17 -4.82
C HIS A 216 -10.35 8.38 -3.71
N PHE A 217 -10.59 9.29 -2.80
CA PHE A 217 -9.63 9.71 -1.77
C PHE A 217 -10.30 9.70 -0.40
N ALA A 218 -9.63 9.10 0.57
CA ALA A 218 -9.99 9.15 1.97
C ALA A 218 -8.80 9.69 2.77
N VAL A 219 -9.02 10.71 3.59
CA VAL A 219 -8.00 11.29 4.46
C VAL A 219 -8.24 10.78 5.88
N LEU A 220 -7.27 10.06 6.41
CA LEU A 220 -7.30 9.50 7.76
C LEU A 220 -6.54 10.42 8.71
N ILE A 221 -7.20 10.87 9.78
CA ILE A 221 -6.62 11.69 10.84
C ILE A 221 -7.00 11.09 12.18
N ARG A 222 -6.01 10.81 13.03
CA ARG A 222 -6.22 10.27 14.39
C ARG A 222 -7.22 9.12 14.46
N GLY A 223 -7.12 8.20 13.50
CA GLY A 223 -7.96 7.00 13.46
C GLY A 223 -9.37 7.17 12.89
N ALA A 224 -9.74 8.34 12.41
CA ALA A 224 -11.04 8.61 11.79
C ALA A 224 -10.88 9.08 10.33
N VAL A 225 -11.89 8.83 9.49
CA VAL A 225 -11.95 9.37 8.12
C VAL A 225 -12.43 10.83 8.21
N ALA A 226 -11.49 11.76 8.13
CA ALA A 226 -11.78 13.20 8.21
C ALA A 226 -12.38 13.76 6.91
N ALA A 227 -12.03 13.18 5.77
CA ALA A 227 -12.57 13.57 4.47
C ALA A 227 -12.64 12.36 3.52
N ASN A 228 -13.66 12.36 2.66
CA ASN A 228 -13.89 11.33 1.66
C ASN A 228 -14.48 12.01 0.41
N PHE A 229 -13.77 11.93 -0.74
CA PHE A 229 -14.09 12.70 -1.94
C PHE A 229 -13.60 12.02 -3.21
N GLN A 230 -14.18 12.38 -4.35
CA GLN A 230 -13.82 11.88 -5.67
C GLN A 230 -12.71 12.72 -6.31
N LYS A 231 -12.08 12.18 -7.34
CA LYS A 231 -11.09 12.89 -8.15
C LYS A 231 -11.66 14.18 -8.74
N GLY A 232 -10.96 15.28 -8.53
CA GLY A 232 -11.34 16.60 -9.05
C GLY A 232 -12.18 17.45 -8.09
N GLU A 233 -12.66 16.91 -6.98
CA GLU A 233 -13.43 17.67 -5.99
C GLU A 233 -12.57 18.54 -5.08
N LYS A 234 -11.27 18.23 -4.96
CA LYS A 234 -10.31 18.99 -4.16
C LYS A 234 -9.00 19.22 -4.90
N THR A 235 -8.41 20.37 -4.65
CA THR A 235 -7.07 20.74 -5.14
C THR A 235 -5.99 20.03 -4.32
N ARG A 236 -4.75 20.05 -4.81
CA ARG A 236 -3.60 19.51 -4.11
C ARG A 236 -3.36 20.23 -2.77
N GLU A 237 -3.52 21.54 -2.76
CA GLU A 237 -3.36 22.40 -1.59
C GLU A 237 -4.38 22.03 -0.53
N GLU A 238 -5.67 21.96 -0.89
CA GLU A 238 -6.74 21.55 0.03
C GLU A 238 -6.53 20.14 0.64
N ILE A 239 -6.02 19.19 -0.16
CA ILE A 239 -5.71 17.84 0.33
C ILE A 239 -4.53 17.88 1.31
N THR A 240 -3.50 18.68 1.00
CA THR A 240 -2.32 18.84 1.87
C THR A 240 -2.72 19.48 3.20
N ASP A 241 -3.54 20.51 3.18
CA ASP A 241 -4.06 21.19 4.37
C ASP A 241 -4.91 20.25 5.25
N LEU A 242 -5.77 19.44 4.60
CA LEU A 242 -6.55 18.42 5.30
C LEU A 242 -5.64 17.40 6.01
N MET A 243 -4.60 16.91 5.33
CA MET A 243 -3.67 15.93 5.90
C MET A 243 -2.88 16.50 7.08
N ALA A 244 -2.50 17.77 7.00
CA ALA A 244 -1.80 18.48 8.08
C ALA A 244 -2.69 18.77 9.30
N GLY A 245 -4.00 18.49 9.21
CA GLY A 245 -4.94 18.77 10.30
C GLY A 245 -5.31 20.25 10.43
N GLY A 246 -5.16 21.05 9.37
CA GLY A 246 -5.54 22.46 9.26
C GLY A 246 -4.90 23.39 10.31
N GLU A 247 -5.23 23.20 11.57
CA GLU A 247 -4.69 23.98 12.70
C GLU A 247 -3.21 23.67 13.02
N ALA A 248 -2.72 22.46 12.73
CA ALA A 248 -1.37 22.06 13.10
C ALA A 248 -0.29 22.78 12.26
N LEU A 249 -0.58 23.08 11.00
CA LEU A 249 0.33 23.85 10.13
C LEU A 249 0.40 25.31 10.54
N ALA A 250 -0.74 25.92 10.88
CA ALA A 250 -0.79 27.29 11.38
C ALA A 250 -0.03 27.44 12.70
N ASN A 251 -0.17 26.46 13.61
CA ASN A 251 0.56 26.44 14.88
C ASN A 251 2.06 26.22 14.69
N LEU A 252 2.49 25.35 13.77
CA LEU A 252 3.91 25.14 13.49
C LEU A 252 4.58 26.39 12.93
N GLY A 253 3.91 27.12 12.02
CA GLY A 253 4.38 28.39 11.50
C GLY A 253 4.59 29.41 12.64
N ALA A 254 3.60 29.57 13.50
CA ALA A 254 3.67 30.46 14.66
C ALA A 254 4.75 30.03 15.68
N GLU A 255 4.93 28.73 15.93
CA GLU A 255 5.99 28.23 16.80
C GLU A 255 7.39 28.50 16.24
N VAL A 256 7.59 28.30 14.92
CA VAL A 256 8.87 28.58 14.25
C VAL A 256 9.16 30.09 14.25
N GLU A 257 8.17 30.93 13.95
CA GLU A 257 8.32 32.39 14.00
C GLU A 257 8.63 32.86 15.43
N ASN A 258 7.96 32.34 16.44
CA ASN A 258 8.24 32.65 17.84
C ASN A 258 9.64 32.20 18.27
N TYR A 259 10.08 31.01 17.81
CA TYR A 259 11.43 30.53 18.05
C TYR A 259 12.49 31.40 17.39
N MET A 260 12.28 31.82 16.15
CA MET A 260 13.17 32.73 15.41
C MET A 260 13.25 34.10 16.11
N ALA A 261 12.10 34.68 16.46
CA ALA A 261 12.04 35.96 17.18
C ALA A 261 12.73 35.91 18.56
N ALA A 262 12.64 34.78 19.25
CA ALA A 262 13.31 34.61 20.56
C ALA A 262 14.83 34.44 20.44
N HIS A 263 15.36 34.09 19.27
CA HIS A 263 16.79 33.79 19.06
C HIS A 263 17.46 34.78 18.09
N GLU A 264 16.78 35.79 17.58
CA GLU A 264 17.32 36.90 16.75
C GLU A 264 18.24 37.86 17.53
N GLY A 265 18.96 37.43 18.49
CA GLY A 265 19.90 38.24 19.25
C GLY A 265 21.11 37.51 19.85
N HIS A 266 21.20 36.20 19.69
CA HIS A 266 22.33 35.43 20.22
C HIS A 266 22.96 34.53 19.15
N PRO A 267 24.15 34.86 18.63
CA PRO A 267 24.92 33.93 17.82
C PRO A 267 25.28 32.70 18.69
N PRO A 268 25.27 31.49 18.12
CA PRO A 268 25.62 30.29 18.87
C PRO A 268 27.03 30.44 19.43
N PRO A 269 27.33 29.91 20.66
CA PRO A 269 28.65 29.97 21.23
C PRO A 269 29.63 29.26 20.31
N VAL A 270 30.63 29.98 19.82
CA VAL A 270 31.76 29.43 19.07
C VAL A 270 32.53 28.59 20.09
N THR A 271 32.40 27.29 20.06
CA THR A 271 33.30 26.38 20.76
C THR A 271 34.66 26.48 20.08
N ALA A 272 35.54 27.26 20.67
CA ALA A 272 36.94 27.22 20.35
C ALA A 272 37.55 25.88 20.80
N ASN A 273 38.14 25.20 19.86
CA ASN A 273 39.19 24.23 20.05
C ASN A 273 40.40 24.65 19.29
#